data_1bbc69acb4fd310bfd96f2096bbbaa66
#
_entry.id   1bbc69acb4fd310bfd96f2096bbbaa66
#
_cell.length_a   1.000
_cell.length_b   1.000
_cell.length_c   1.000
_cell.angle_alpha   90.00
_cell.angle_beta   90.00
_cell.angle_gamma   90.00
#
_symmetry.space_group_name_H-M   'P 1'
#
loop_
_entity.id
_entity.type
_entity.pdbx_description
1 polymer ?
#
loop_
_entity_poly.entity_id
_entity_poly.type
_entity_poly.pdbx_seq_one_letter_code
_entity_poly.pdbx_strand_id
1 'polypeptide(L)'
;MRIAPDSFLKRILFLGPSVIVTGSIVGSGSIALSPLLGAAAGFSLLWWILLSLWSKPLIQAEISRYVVATKKTFLESFAEMPGPKTNFNNKQASWLVWFMFIGVIPSVAGMGGLIGAVAESGYLMISIISIETWVFLLCLITWLILYIGGYQSLEKILLAMVFTFSIVTLIIAIAMQSTPFSIQADDILGGL
;
A
#
# COMPACT_ATOMS: atom_id res chain seq x y z
N MET A 1 -0.09 26.74 9.93
CA MET A 1 0.82 25.63 10.27
C MET A 1 0.45 25.13 11.66
N ARG A 2 0.12 23.86 11.83
CA ARG A 2 -0.06 23.28 13.17
C ARG A 2 1.32 22.99 13.74
N ILE A 3 1.62 23.58 14.89
CA ILE A 3 2.87 23.39 15.63
C ILE A 3 2.91 21.93 16.12
N ALA A 4 4.05 21.26 15.93
CA ALA A 4 4.22 19.89 16.39
C ALA A 4 4.04 19.83 17.93
N PRO A 5 3.24 18.90 18.45
CA PRO A 5 2.99 18.81 19.88
C PRO A 5 4.23 18.35 20.65
N ASP A 6 4.46 18.92 21.82
CA ASP A 6 5.63 18.66 22.66
C ASP A 6 5.59 17.31 23.39
N SER A 7 4.42 16.71 23.56
CA SER A 7 4.25 15.42 24.26
C SER A 7 4.34 14.24 23.29
N PHE A 8 5.06 13.18 23.69
CA PHE A 8 5.24 11.95 22.91
C PHE A 8 3.91 11.30 22.51
N LEU A 9 2.94 11.21 23.42
CA LEU A 9 1.59 10.69 23.14
C LEU A 9 0.84 11.52 22.10
N LYS A 10 0.96 12.85 22.14
CA LYS A 10 0.35 13.73 21.16
C LYS A 10 1.03 13.63 19.80
N ARG A 11 2.33 13.33 19.73
CA ARG A 11 3.06 13.07 18.48
C ARG A 11 2.57 11.81 17.81
N ILE A 12 2.26 10.75 18.58
CA ILE A 12 1.67 9.51 18.04
C ILE A 12 0.30 9.77 17.41
N LEU A 13 -0.54 10.60 18.05
CA LEU A 13 -1.84 11.00 17.49
C LEU A 13 -1.72 11.87 16.21
N PHE A 14 -0.56 12.49 16.01
CA PHE A 14 -0.27 13.27 14.79
C PHE A 14 0.14 12.39 13.59
N LEU A 15 0.36 11.10 13.83
CA LEU A 15 0.71 10.12 12.80
C LEU A 15 -0.48 9.67 11.93
N GLY A 16 -1.70 10.17 12.20
CA GLY A 16 -2.90 9.78 11.46
C GLY A 16 -2.75 9.78 9.95
N PRO A 17 -2.32 10.88 9.31
CA PRO A 17 -2.06 10.90 7.87
C PRO A 17 -1.01 9.89 7.42
N SER A 18 0.02 9.65 8.23
CA SER A 18 1.08 8.67 7.93
C SER A 18 0.56 7.24 7.94
N VAL A 19 -0.42 6.92 8.78
CA VAL A 19 -1.05 5.59 8.84
C VAL A 19 -1.85 5.32 7.57
N ILE A 20 -2.54 6.32 7.02
CA ILE A 20 -3.25 6.16 5.74
C ILE A 20 -2.26 5.87 4.62
N VAL A 21 -1.14 6.60 4.58
CA VAL A 21 -0.05 6.33 3.63
C VAL A 21 0.50 4.92 3.82
N THR A 22 0.74 4.49 5.07
CA THR A 22 1.19 3.13 5.37
C THR A 22 0.18 2.09 4.90
N GLY A 23 -1.12 2.29 5.18
CA GLY A 23 -2.19 1.41 4.71
C GLY A 23 -2.28 1.30 3.19
N SER A 24 -1.97 2.38 2.47
CA SER A 24 -1.93 2.36 0.99
C SER A 24 -0.67 1.70 0.43
N ILE A 25 0.44 1.68 1.19
CA ILE A 25 1.71 1.03 0.79
C ILE A 25 1.65 -0.46 1.04
N VAL A 26 1.10 -0.89 2.19
CA VAL A 26 0.82 -2.30 2.49
C VAL A 26 -0.39 -2.73 1.68
N GLY A 27 -0.23 -2.75 0.37
CA GLY A 27 -1.27 -3.15 -0.56
C GLY A 27 -1.15 -4.64 -0.91
N SER A 28 -1.90 -5.02 -1.91
CA SER A 28 -1.94 -6.36 -2.50
C SER A 28 -0.59 -6.94 -2.86
N GLY A 29 0.30 -6.09 -3.37
CA GLY A 29 1.65 -6.52 -3.72
C GLY A 29 2.40 -7.10 -2.52
N SER A 30 2.28 -6.47 -1.35
CA SER A 30 2.94 -6.96 -0.14
C SER A 30 2.23 -8.18 0.46
N ILE A 31 0.90 -8.22 0.41
CA ILE A 31 0.11 -9.27 1.07
C ILE A 31 0.02 -10.54 0.20
N ALA A 32 -0.16 -10.40 -1.10
CA ALA A 32 -0.35 -11.53 -2.01
C ALA A 32 0.94 -11.96 -2.72
N LEU A 33 1.72 -11.00 -3.25
CA LEU A 33 2.89 -11.34 -4.06
C LEU A 33 4.11 -11.74 -3.22
N SER A 34 4.28 -11.20 -1.99
CA SER A 34 5.42 -11.60 -1.16
C SER A 34 5.36 -13.06 -0.71
N PRO A 35 4.22 -13.60 -0.23
CA PRO A 35 4.09 -15.03 0.03
C PRO A 35 4.27 -15.90 -1.22
N LEU A 36 3.73 -15.46 -2.36
CA LEU A 36 3.90 -16.16 -3.62
C LEU A 36 5.37 -16.22 -4.06
N LEU A 37 6.10 -15.12 -3.91
CA LEU A 37 7.53 -15.06 -4.16
C LEU A 37 8.29 -16.01 -3.21
N GLY A 38 7.93 -16.02 -1.94
CA GLY A 38 8.51 -16.94 -0.96
C GLY A 38 8.24 -18.40 -1.30
N ALA A 39 7.04 -18.74 -1.76
CA ALA A 39 6.69 -20.09 -2.19
C ALA A 39 7.46 -20.52 -3.47
N ALA A 40 7.72 -19.59 -4.39
CA ALA A 40 8.40 -19.87 -5.64
C ALA A 40 9.93 -19.91 -5.52
N ALA A 41 10.52 -19.02 -4.73
CA ALA A 41 11.96 -18.79 -4.66
C ALA A 41 12.58 -19.04 -3.27
N GLY A 42 11.77 -19.43 -2.28
CA GLY A 42 12.24 -19.55 -0.90
C GLY A 42 12.79 -18.22 -0.38
N PHE A 43 13.89 -18.27 0.34
CA PHE A 43 14.58 -17.09 0.89
C PHE A 43 15.60 -16.46 -0.07
N SER A 44 15.87 -17.03 -1.24
CA SER A 44 16.92 -16.56 -2.16
C SER A 44 16.76 -15.11 -2.64
N LEU A 45 15.55 -14.55 -2.57
CA LEU A 45 15.24 -13.17 -2.94
C LEU A 45 14.96 -12.26 -1.73
N LEU A 46 15.33 -12.69 -0.51
CA LEU A 46 15.12 -11.91 0.71
C LEU A 46 15.84 -10.56 0.66
N TRP A 47 17.07 -10.54 0.15
CA TRP A 47 17.85 -9.32 -0.03
C TRP A 47 17.11 -8.28 -0.91
N TRP A 48 16.41 -8.73 -1.95
CA TRP A 48 15.63 -7.85 -2.82
C TRP A 48 14.43 -7.24 -2.11
N ILE A 49 13.76 -8.02 -1.26
CA ILE A 49 12.64 -7.54 -0.42
C ILE A 49 13.17 -6.49 0.57
N LEU A 50 14.28 -6.76 1.24
CA LEU A 50 14.90 -5.81 2.16
C LEU A 50 15.32 -4.51 1.47
N LEU A 51 15.95 -4.58 0.31
CA LEU A 51 16.31 -3.41 -0.50
C LEU A 51 15.07 -2.59 -0.86
N SER A 52 13.98 -3.24 -1.26
CA SER A 52 12.70 -2.59 -1.56
C SER A 52 12.08 -1.91 -0.34
N LEU A 53 12.15 -2.55 0.84
CA LEU A 53 11.64 -1.99 2.10
C LEU A 53 12.42 -0.73 2.53
N TRP A 54 13.71 -0.65 2.25
CA TRP A 54 14.52 0.52 2.56
C TRP A 54 14.37 1.64 1.53
N SER A 55 14.31 1.31 0.26
CA SER A 55 14.23 2.31 -0.82
C SER A 55 12.90 3.05 -0.85
N LYS A 56 11.78 2.38 -0.61
CA LYS A 56 10.45 2.99 -0.64
C LYS A 56 10.29 4.16 0.34
N PRO A 57 10.60 4.04 1.65
CA PRO A 57 10.49 5.14 2.61
C PRO A 57 11.41 6.32 2.27
N LEU A 58 12.63 6.05 1.77
CA LEU A 58 13.58 7.10 1.39
C LEU A 58 13.02 7.94 0.23
N ILE A 59 12.53 7.29 -0.82
CA ILE A 59 11.94 7.97 -1.98
C ILE A 59 10.72 8.78 -1.54
N GLN A 60 9.85 8.21 -0.70
CA GLN A 60 8.66 8.90 -0.22
C GLN A 60 8.99 10.09 0.67
N ALA A 61 9.99 9.98 1.54
CA ALA A 61 10.44 11.07 2.37
C ALA A 61 10.97 12.24 1.52
N GLU A 62 11.78 11.97 0.49
CA GLU A 62 12.29 13.00 -0.40
C GLU A 62 11.18 13.66 -1.24
N ILE A 63 10.25 12.88 -1.77
CA ILE A 63 9.08 13.44 -2.48
C ILE A 63 8.27 14.34 -1.54
N SER A 64 8.02 13.91 -0.30
CA SER A 64 7.29 14.69 0.68
C SER A 64 8.02 15.98 1.04
N ARG A 65 9.33 15.92 1.25
CA ARG A 65 10.16 17.11 1.50
C ARG A 65 10.09 18.09 0.35
N TYR A 66 10.17 17.60 -0.88
CA TYR A 66 10.10 18.43 -2.08
C TYR A 66 8.73 19.13 -2.18
N VAL A 67 7.63 18.41 -2.01
CA VAL A 67 6.26 18.97 -2.04
C VAL A 67 6.07 20.06 -0.96
N VAL A 68 6.55 19.80 0.26
CA VAL A 68 6.47 20.78 1.36
C VAL A 68 7.32 22.02 1.07
N ALA A 69 8.54 21.85 0.55
CA ALA A 69 9.45 22.95 0.26
C ALA A 69 8.97 23.83 -0.90
N THR A 70 8.45 23.21 -1.96
CA THR A 70 8.00 23.93 -3.16
C THR A 70 6.56 24.43 -3.07
N LYS A 71 5.76 23.90 -2.13
CA LYS A 71 4.32 24.13 -2.02
C LYS A 71 3.54 23.78 -3.30
N LYS A 72 4.10 22.93 -4.15
CA LYS A 72 3.49 22.44 -5.38
C LYS A 72 2.97 21.03 -5.17
N THR A 73 1.91 20.70 -5.86
CA THR A 73 1.44 19.30 -5.90
C THR A 73 2.44 18.42 -6.65
N PHE A 74 2.40 17.13 -6.38
CA PHE A 74 3.26 16.16 -7.06
C PHE A 74 3.13 16.22 -8.58
N LEU A 75 1.90 16.35 -9.10
CA LEU A 75 1.62 16.48 -10.53
C LEU A 75 2.18 17.76 -11.14
N GLU A 76 2.08 18.90 -10.44
CA GLU A 76 2.68 20.17 -10.89
C GLU A 76 4.19 20.07 -10.97
N SER A 77 4.80 19.41 -9.99
CA SER A 77 6.24 19.18 -9.97
C SER A 77 6.70 18.34 -11.17
N PHE A 78 5.95 17.32 -11.53
CA PHE A 78 6.23 16.49 -12.71
C PHE A 78 6.01 17.26 -14.03
N ALA A 79 5.03 18.15 -14.09
CA ALA A 79 4.77 18.97 -15.27
C ALA A 79 5.92 19.95 -15.58
N GLU A 80 6.65 20.38 -14.56
CA GLU A 80 7.79 21.30 -14.70
C GLU A 80 9.13 20.62 -15.00
N MET A 81 9.20 19.29 -14.92
CA MET A 81 10.44 18.57 -15.17
C MET A 81 11.00 18.84 -16.58
N PRO A 82 12.34 18.91 -16.73
CA PRO A 82 12.98 19.12 -18.02
C PRO A 82 12.70 17.94 -18.96
N GLY A 83 12.56 18.25 -20.25
CA GLY A 83 12.34 17.25 -21.29
C GLY A 83 11.30 17.71 -22.31
N PRO A 84 10.87 16.81 -23.22
CA PRO A 84 9.84 17.11 -24.21
C PRO A 84 8.54 17.53 -23.52
N LYS A 85 7.99 18.69 -23.92
CA LYS A 85 6.74 19.23 -23.40
C LYS A 85 5.65 19.17 -24.46
N THR A 86 4.49 18.70 -24.07
CA THR A 86 3.30 18.68 -24.92
C THR A 86 2.37 19.82 -24.51
N ASN A 87 1.93 20.61 -25.48
CA ASN A 87 0.93 21.65 -25.23
C ASN A 87 -0.47 21.05 -25.26
N PHE A 88 -1.15 21.11 -24.13
CA PHE A 88 -2.54 20.73 -24.00
C PHE A 88 -3.34 21.89 -23.41
N ASN A 89 -4.32 22.42 -24.14
CA ASN A 89 -5.21 23.48 -23.69
C ASN A 89 -4.47 24.68 -23.07
N ASN A 90 -3.47 25.23 -23.78
CA ASN A 90 -2.61 26.35 -23.35
C ASN A 90 -1.72 26.09 -22.11
N LYS A 91 -1.63 24.85 -21.63
CA LYS A 91 -0.72 24.46 -20.57
C LYS A 91 0.34 23.50 -21.10
N GLN A 92 1.57 23.69 -20.68
CA GLN A 92 2.66 22.80 -21.02
C GLN A 92 2.76 21.69 -19.99
N ALA A 93 2.65 20.46 -20.45
CA ALA A 93 2.85 19.26 -19.62
C ALA A 93 4.11 18.52 -20.08
N SER A 94 4.96 18.12 -19.15
CA SER A 94 6.11 17.26 -19.42
C SER A 94 5.64 15.86 -19.86
N TRP A 95 6.43 15.19 -20.69
CA TRP A 95 6.21 13.80 -21.11
C TRP A 95 6.00 12.83 -19.92
N LEU A 96 6.60 13.13 -18.75
CA LEU A 96 6.45 12.35 -17.53
C LEU A 96 5.01 12.31 -17.01
N VAL A 97 4.25 13.39 -17.19
CA VAL A 97 2.83 13.42 -16.81
C VAL A 97 2.04 12.40 -17.66
N TRP A 98 2.34 12.32 -18.95
CA TRP A 98 1.71 11.32 -19.84
C TRP A 98 2.11 9.90 -19.47
N PHE A 99 3.37 9.67 -19.16
CA PHE A 99 3.86 8.38 -18.69
C PHE A 99 3.16 7.94 -17.39
N MET A 100 2.98 8.85 -16.44
CA MET A 100 2.22 8.59 -15.23
C MET A 100 0.75 8.28 -15.54
N PHE A 101 0.14 9.03 -16.46
CA PHE A 101 -1.25 8.81 -16.85
C PHE A 101 -1.44 7.42 -17.48
N ILE A 102 -0.54 6.99 -18.34
CA ILE A 102 -0.53 5.63 -18.91
C ILE A 102 -0.37 4.58 -17.80
N GLY A 103 0.45 4.85 -16.79
CA GLY A 103 0.64 3.96 -15.64
C GLY A 103 -0.59 3.82 -14.72
N VAL A 104 -1.52 4.77 -14.76
CA VAL A 104 -2.78 4.69 -14.00
C VAL A 104 -3.68 3.56 -14.52
N ILE A 105 -3.70 3.30 -15.83
CA ILE A 105 -4.57 2.29 -16.44
C ILE A 105 -4.33 0.90 -15.86
N PRO A 106 -3.09 0.35 -15.88
CA PRO A 106 -2.82 -0.95 -15.27
C PRO A 106 -3.00 -0.95 -13.75
N SER A 107 -2.81 0.20 -13.09
CA SER A 107 -3.06 0.30 -11.64
C SER A 107 -4.53 0.13 -11.29
N VAL A 108 -5.43 0.74 -12.08
CA VAL A 108 -6.90 0.57 -11.90
C VAL A 108 -7.31 -0.88 -12.18
N ALA A 109 -6.77 -1.50 -13.23
CA ALA A 109 -7.02 -2.92 -13.52
C ALA A 109 -6.53 -3.82 -12.38
N GLY A 110 -5.37 -3.51 -11.79
CA GLY A 110 -4.83 -4.20 -10.63
C GLY A 110 -5.75 -4.11 -9.40
N MET A 111 -6.39 -2.96 -9.17
CA MET A 111 -7.37 -2.81 -8.08
C MET A 111 -8.58 -3.74 -8.26
N GLY A 112 -9.05 -3.91 -9.50
CA GLY A 112 -10.13 -4.88 -9.80
C GLY A 112 -9.75 -6.30 -9.43
N GLY A 113 -8.53 -6.72 -9.76
CA GLY A 113 -7.99 -8.03 -9.38
C GLY A 113 -7.93 -8.25 -7.86
N LEU A 114 -7.67 -7.19 -7.09
CA LEU A 114 -7.69 -7.24 -5.62
C LEU A 114 -9.06 -7.49 -5.05
N ILE A 115 -10.05 -6.76 -5.52
CA ILE A 115 -11.44 -6.97 -5.10
C ILE A 115 -11.87 -8.40 -5.45
N GLY A 116 -11.47 -8.90 -6.62
CA GLY A 116 -11.71 -10.29 -7.02
C GLY A 116 -11.09 -11.31 -6.06
N ALA A 117 -9.81 -11.13 -5.69
CA ALA A 117 -9.13 -12.02 -4.76
C ALA A 117 -9.76 -12.04 -3.36
N VAL A 118 -10.21 -10.87 -2.86
CA VAL A 118 -10.94 -10.78 -1.58
C VAL A 118 -12.31 -11.47 -1.69
N ALA A 119 -13.02 -11.29 -2.80
CA ALA A 119 -14.31 -11.93 -3.05
C ALA A 119 -14.18 -13.47 -3.13
N GLU A 120 -13.12 -13.97 -3.78
CA GLU A 120 -12.81 -15.39 -3.84
C GLU A 120 -12.48 -15.96 -2.46
N SER A 121 -11.71 -15.22 -1.65
CA SER A 121 -11.47 -15.60 -0.24
C SER A 121 -12.76 -15.65 0.57
N GLY A 122 -13.68 -14.71 0.36
CA GLY A 122 -15.01 -14.72 0.97
C GLY A 122 -15.85 -15.91 0.53
N TYR A 123 -15.81 -16.29 -0.74
CA TYR A 123 -16.48 -17.46 -1.27
C TYR A 123 -15.94 -18.77 -0.66
N LEU A 124 -14.62 -18.87 -0.45
CA LEU A 124 -14.01 -20.02 0.23
C LEU A 124 -14.47 -20.15 1.68
N MET A 125 -14.78 -19.06 2.35
CA MET A 125 -15.32 -19.07 3.71
C MET A 125 -16.82 -19.38 3.75
N ILE A 126 -17.59 -18.82 2.83
CA ILE A 126 -19.06 -18.94 2.75
C ILE A 126 -19.43 -19.22 1.29
N SER A 127 -19.45 -20.50 0.91
CA SER A 127 -19.69 -20.94 -0.47
C SER A 127 -21.15 -20.77 -0.95
N ILE A 128 -22.05 -20.36 -0.07
CA ILE A 128 -23.48 -20.11 -0.40
C ILE A 128 -23.64 -18.84 -1.24
N ILE A 129 -22.72 -17.86 -1.09
CA ILE A 129 -22.77 -16.58 -1.76
C ILE A 129 -21.85 -16.63 -2.98
N SER A 130 -22.34 -16.30 -4.17
CA SER A 130 -21.52 -16.31 -5.39
C SER A 130 -20.43 -15.23 -5.34
N ILE A 131 -19.35 -15.42 -6.10
CA ILE A 131 -18.20 -14.48 -6.15
C ILE A 131 -18.67 -13.10 -6.61
N GLU A 132 -19.57 -13.02 -7.59
CA GLU A 132 -20.11 -11.75 -8.09
C GLU A 132 -20.88 -11.00 -6.99
N THR A 133 -21.63 -11.72 -6.17
CA THR A 133 -22.34 -11.13 -5.02
C THR A 133 -21.35 -10.60 -3.99
N TRP A 134 -20.25 -11.32 -3.73
CA TRP A 134 -19.19 -10.86 -2.86
C TRP A 134 -18.53 -9.58 -3.38
N VAL A 135 -18.23 -9.51 -4.67
CA VAL A 135 -17.68 -8.29 -5.31
C VAL A 135 -18.63 -7.12 -5.11
N PHE A 136 -19.93 -7.32 -5.38
CA PHE A 136 -20.93 -6.26 -5.22
C PHE A 136 -21.03 -5.79 -3.76
N LEU A 137 -21.08 -6.72 -2.80
CA LEU A 137 -21.11 -6.40 -1.36
C LEU A 137 -19.88 -5.62 -0.92
N LEU A 138 -18.67 -6.01 -1.35
CA LEU A 138 -17.43 -5.32 -1.02
C LEU A 138 -17.42 -3.90 -1.59
N CYS A 139 -17.84 -3.72 -2.84
CA CYS A 139 -17.96 -2.40 -3.45
C CYS A 139 -18.97 -1.53 -2.71
N LEU A 140 -20.14 -2.10 -2.36
CA LEU A 140 -21.19 -1.40 -1.64
C LEU A 140 -20.73 -0.97 -0.24
N ILE A 141 -20.10 -1.87 0.50
CA ILE A 141 -19.56 -1.59 1.85
C ILE A 141 -18.50 -0.48 1.76
N THR A 142 -17.57 -0.58 0.82
CA THR A 142 -16.54 0.43 0.62
C THR A 142 -17.15 1.79 0.28
N TRP A 143 -18.14 1.81 -0.61
CA TRP A 143 -18.85 3.03 -0.97
C TRP A 143 -19.58 3.65 0.24
N LEU A 144 -20.27 2.82 1.03
CA LEU A 144 -20.96 3.29 2.25
C LEU A 144 -19.99 3.87 3.29
N ILE A 145 -18.84 3.21 3.50
CA ILE A 145 -17.81 3.69 4.43
C ILE A 145 -17.30 5.06 3.98
N LEU A 146 -17.04 5.24 2.69
CA LEU A 146 -16.55 6.50 2.15
C LEU A 146 -17.62 7.60 2.19
N TYR A 147 -18.88 7.26 1.89
CA TYR A 147 -19.97 8.21 1.84
C TYR A 147 -20.37 8.72 3.24
N ILE A 148 -20.49 7.82 4.21
CA ILE A 148 -20.96 8.16 5.56
C ILE A 148 -19.82 8.62 6.46
N GLY A 149 -18.67 7.96 6.36
CA GLY A 149 -17.60 8.07 7.34
C GLY A 149 -16.63 9.23 7.14
N GLY A 150 -16.53 9.77 5.95
CA GLY A 150 -15.54 10.79 5.62
C GLY A 150 -14.09 10.33 5.90
N TYR A 151 -13.16 11.28 5.83
CA TYR A 151 -11.72 11.03 5.99
C TYR A 151 -11.34 10.43 7.36
N GLN A 152 -11.97 10.90 8.44
CA GLN A 152 -11.63 10.45 9.80
C GLN A 152 -12.02 8.99 10.08
N SER A 153 -13.14 8.54 9.51
CA SER A 153 -13.56 7.14 9.65
C SER A 153 -12.67 6.21 8.84
N LEU A 154 -12.29 6.63 7.63
CA LEU A 154 -11.32 5.90 6.81
C LEU A 154 -9.98 5.72 7.54
N GLU A 155 -9.47 6.78 8.16
CA GLU A 155 -8.23 6.76 8.94
C GLU A 155 -8.30 5.74 10.08
N LYS A 156 -9.37 5.74 10.87
CA LYS A 156 -9.55 4.79 11.99
C LYS A 156 -9.66 3.34 11.52
N ILE A 157 -10.40 3.09 10.43
CA ILE A 157 -10.56 1.75 9.87
C ILE A 157 -9.23 1.23 9.35
N LEU A 158 -8.49 2.03 8.57
CA LEU A 158 -7.17 1.64 8.07
C LEU A 158 -6.18 1.37 9.21
N LEU A 159 -6.18 2.20 10.27
CA LEU A 159 -5.35 1.99 11.45
C LEU A 159 -5.67 0.65 12.13
N ALA A 160 -6.95 0.37 12.34
CA ALA A 160 -7.39 -0.90 12.93
C ALA A 160 -7.00 -2.09 12.04
N MET A 161 -7.17 -1.99 10.72
CA MET A 161 -6.80 -3.05 9.78
C MET A 161 -5.29 -3.31 9.76
N VAL A 162 -4.45 -2.26 9.70
CA VAL A 162 -2.98 -2.41 9.73
C VAL A 162 -2.53 -3.03 11.03
N PHE A 163 -3.10 -2.61 12.16
CA PHE A 163 -2.76 -3.16 13.48
C PHE A 163 -3.15 -4.64 13.58
N THR A 164 -4.38 -4.98 13.18
CA THR A 164 -4.86 -6.38 13.18
C THR A 164 -4.01 -7.25 12.27
N PHE A 165 -3.73 -6.79 11.04
CA PHE A 165 -2.88 -7.51 10.11
C PHE A 165 -1.47 -7.75 10.69
N SER A 166 -0.87 -6.75 11.33
CA SER A 166 0.46 -6.89 11.94
C SER A 166 0.46 -7.92 13.06
N ILE A 167 -0.57 -7.92 13.92
CA ILE A 167 -0.70 -8.92 15.00
C ILE A 167 -0.87 -10.32 14.42
N VAL A 168 -1.79 -10.49 13.47
CA VAL A 168 -2.06 -11.79 12.84
C VAL A 168 -0.80 -12.33 12.16
N THR A 169 -0.05 -11.49 11.44
CA THR A 169 1.20 -11.89 10.80
C THR A 169 2.25 -12.34 11.81
N LEU A 170 2.39 -11.62 12.93
CA LEU A 170 3.30 -12.03 14.01
C LEU A 170 2.88 -13.36 14.65
N ILE A 171 1.61 -13.56 14.91
CA ILE A 171 1.09 -14.82 15.47
C ILE A 171 1.38 -15.97 14.49
N ILE A 172 1.12 -15.80 13.21
CA ILE A 172 1.40 -16.82 12.19
C ILE A 172 2.91 -17.11 12.13
N ALA A 173 3.77 -16.09 12.12
CA ALA A 173 5.21 -16.26 12.08
C ALA A 173 5.74 -17.04 13.31
N ILE A 174 5.20 -16.76 14.49
CA ILE A 174 5.56 -17.49 15.72
C ILE A 174 5.00 -18.93 15.67
N ALA A 175 3.78 -19.12 15.25
CA ALA A 175 3.16 -20.44 15.15
C ALA A 175 3.86 -21.34 14.13
N MET A 176 4.38 -20.78 13.05
CA MET A 176 5.19 -21.53 12.07
C MET A 176 6.44 -22.16 12.67
N GLN A 177 7.04 -21.55 13.70
CA GLN A 177 8.24 -22.11 14.34
C GLN A 177 7.99 -23.45 15.05
N SER A 178 6.75 -23.75 15.40
CA SER A 178 6.36 -25.03 15.98
C SER A 178 6.00 -26.11 14.95
N THR A 179 6.09 -25.80 13.66
CA THR A 179 5.76 -26.71 12.55
C THR A 179 7.01 -27.25 11.86
N PRO A 180 6.90 -28.28 11.01
CA PRO A 180 8.02 -28.77 10.19
C PRO A 180 8.60 -27.71 9.24
N PHE A 181 7.90 -26.58 9.06
CA PHE A 181 8.32 -25.45 8.23
C PHE A 181 8.97 -24.32 9.06
N SER A 182 9.60 -24.66 10.18
CA SER A 182 10.33 -23.69 11.00
C SER A 182 11.45 -23.04 10.20
N ILE A 183 11.56 -21.72 10.30
CA ILE A 183 12.60 -20.94 9.64
C ILE A 183 13.91 -21.13 10.39
N GLN A 184 14.94 -21.60 9.72
CA GLN A 184 16.28 -21.77 10.28
C GLN A 184 17.17 -20.56 9.94
N ALA A 185 18.20 -20.34 10.74
CA ALA A 185 19.14 -19.24 10.52
C ALA A 185 19.84 -19.36 9.15
N ASP A 186 20.12 -20.59 8.73
CA ASP A 186 20.78 -20.88 7.45
C ASP A 186 19.91 -20.51 6.25
N ASP A 187 18.57 -20.64 6.37
CA ASP A 187 17.64 -20.21 5.32
C ASP A 187 17.70 -18.69 5.10
N ILE A 188 17.81 -17.92 6.20
CA ILE A 188 17.91 -16.47 6.15
C ILE A 188 19.26 -16.05 5.59
N LEU A 189 20.34 -16.66 6.05
CA LEU A 189 21.70 -16.33 5.61
C LEU A 189 21.93 -16.69 4.14
N GLY A 190 21.29 -17.74 3.65
CA GLY A 190 21.34 -18.11 2.23
C GLY A 190 20.55 -17.16 1.31
N GLY A 191 19.69 -16.32 1.88
CA GLY A 191 18.87 -15.35 1.14
C GLY A 191 19.34 -13.89 1.22
N LEU A 192 20.38 -13.62 1.99
CA LEU A 192 21.01 -12.30 2.15
C LEU A 192 22.25 -12.18 1.26
#